data_966957e9ff154e58926aeda6404b2c4d
#
_entry.id   966957e9ff154e58926aeda6404b2c4d
#
_cell.length_a   1.000
_cell.length_b   1.000
_cell.length_c   1.000
_cell.angle_alpha   90.00
_cell.angle_beta   90.00
_cell.angle_gamma   90.00
#
_symmetry.space_group_name_H-M   'P 1'
#
loop_
_entity.id
_entity.type
_entity.pdbx_description
1 polymer ?
#
loop_
_entity_poly.entity_id
_entity_poly.type
_entity_poly.pdbx_seq_one_letter_code
_entity_poly.pdbx_strand_id
1 'polypeptide(L)' 'ERIHKAKELLHNTDLLTYEIAEAVGYKDATYFSSIFRKYEGLSPSEYKTKFFVQ' A
#
# COMPACT_ATOMS: atom_id res chain seq x y z
N GLU A 1 -9.68 4.31 8.18
CA GLU A 1 -8.26 4.53 8.33
C GLU A 1 -7.50 4.25 7.04
N ARG A 2 -6.52 5.09 6.73
CA ARG A 2 -5.89 5.06 5.42
C ARG A 2 -5.11 3.78 5.13
N ILE A 3 -4.41 3.28 6.12
CA ILE A 3 -3.61 2.06 5.91
C ILE A 3 -4.51 0.87 5.66
N HIS A 4 -5.62 0.79 6.36
CA HIS A 4 -6.58 -0.28 6.14
C HIS A 4 -7.12 -0.23 4.71
N LYS A 5 -7.47 0.97 4.25
CA LYS A 5 -7.96 1.13 2.88
C LYS A 5 -6.91 0.76 1.86
N ALA A 6 -5.65 1.14 2.14
CA ALA A 6 -4.55 0.79 1.24
C ALA A 6 -4.39 -0.71 1.13
N LYS A 7 -4.53 -1.43 2.23
CA LYS A 7 -4.45 -2.88 2.20
C LYS A 7 -5.54 -3.48 1.34
N GLU A 8 -6.74 -2.94 1.44
CA GLU A 8 -7.84 -3.39 0.59
C GLU A 8 -7.52 -3.21 -0.89
N LEU A 9 -6.99 -2.04 -1.23
CA LEU A 9 -6.66 -1.76 -2.62
C LEU A 9 -5.53 -2.66 -3.12
N LEU A 10 -4.56 -2.93 -2.28
CA LEU A 10 -3.50 -3.85 -2.65
C LEU A 10 -4.01 -5.26 -2.92
N HIS A 11 -5.01 -5.67 -2.16
CA HIS A 11 -5.60 -7.00 -2.31
C HIS A 11 -6.53 -7.09 -3.51
N ASN A 12 -7.29 -6.05 -3.76
CA ASN A 12 -8.41 -6.12 -4.70
C ASN A 12 -8.14 -5.53 -6.06
N THR A 13 -7.00 -4.85 -6.24
CA THR A 13 -6.70 -4.19 -7.50
C THR A 13 -5.24 -4.40 -7.87
N ASP A 14 -4.92 -4.03 -9.12
CA ASP A 14 -3.55 -4.07 -9.61
C ASP A 14 -2.91 -2.70 -9.61
N LEU A 15 -3.42 -1.78 -8.80
CA LEU A 15 -2.88 -0.43 -8.75
C LEU A 15 -1.43 -0.43 -8.30
N LEU A 16 -0.67 0.49 -8.86
CA LEU A 16 0.70 0.69 -8.43
C LEU A 16 0.72 1.41 -7.07
N THR A 17 1.85 1.31 -6.39
CA THR A 17 1.96 1.90 -5.06
C THR A 17 1.60 3.38 -5.05
N TYR A 18 2.10 4.15 -6.02
CA TYR A 18 1.81 5.58 -6.03
C TYR A 18 0.34 5.85 -6.32
N GLU A 19 -0.30 4.98 -7.08
CA GLU A 19 -1.72 5.14 -7.34
C GLU A 19 -2.53 4.89 -6.08
N ILE A 20 -2.13 3.91 -5.30
CA ILE A 20 -2.79 3.61 -4.05
C ILE A 20 -2.58 4.75 -3.06
N ALA A 21 -1.36 5.29 -3.01
CA ALA A 21 -1.08 6.42 -2.12
C ALA A 21 -2.01 7.58 -2.42
N GLU A 22 -2.18 7.91 -3.70
CA GLU A 22 -3.09 8.98 -4.08
C GLU A 22 -4.53 8.67 -3.71
N ALA A 23 -4.93 7.43 -3.97
CA ALA A 23 -6.32 7.03 -3.72
C ALA A 23 -6.69 7.15 -2.25
N VAL A 24 -5.74 6.92 -1.35
CA VAL A 24 -6.03 6.99 0.07
C VAL A 24 -5.66 8.33 0.69
N GLY A 25 -5.23 9.29 -0.12
CA GLY A 25 -5.06 10.66 0.34
C GLY A 25 -3.64 11.08 0.69
N TYR A 26 -2.64 10.32 0.30
CA TYR A 26 -1.24 10.73 0.48
C TYR A 26 -0.73 11.33 -0.81
N LYS A 27 -0.02 12.45 -0.69
CA LYS A 27 0.53 13.10 -1.87
C LYS A 27 1.86 12.51 -2.31
N ASP A 28 2.56 11.88 -1.38
CA ASP A 28 3.91 11.39 -1.62
C ASP A 28 3.93 9.89 -1.39
N ALA A 29 4.21 9.13 -2.44
CA ALA A 29 4.23 7.68 -2.34
C ALA A 29 5.35 7.19 -1.41
N THR A 30 6.47 7.92 -1.37
CA THR A 30 7.56 7.56 -0.48
C THR A 30 7.12 7.66 0.98
N TYR A 31 6.42 8.75 1.30
CA TYR A 31 5.92 8.93 2.65
C TYR A 31 4.89 7.86 2.98
N PHE A 32 3.99 7.61 2.04
CA PHE A 32 3.00 6.56 2.21
C PHE A 32 3.66 5.21 2.49
N SER A 33 4.70 4.87 1.71
CA SER A 33 5.40 3.61 1.89
C SER A 33 6.03 3.51 3.27
N SER A 34 6.60 4.61 3.76
CA SER A 34 7.20 4.64 5.10
C SER A 34 6.15 4.37 6.17
N ILE A 35 5.01 5.03 6.06
CA ILE A 35 3.93 4.85 7.03
C ILE A 35 3.39 3.42 6.95
N PHE A 36 3.17 2.93 5.75
CA PHE A 36 2.65 1.57 5.57
C PHE A 36 3.59 0.56 6.21
N ARG A 37 4.88 0.70 5.95
CA ARG A 37 5.86 -0.22 6.51
C ARG A 37 5.88 -0.15 8.03
N LYS A 38 5.72 1.05 8.57
CA LYS A 38 5.69 1.22 10.03
C LYS A 38 4.55 0.43 10.65
N TYR A 39 3.40 0.43 10.02
CA TYR A 39 2.23 -0.24 10.58
C TYR A 39 2.15 -1.72 10.25
N GLU A 40 2.64 -2.11 9.08
CA GLU A 40 2.50 -3.49 8.62
C GLU A 40 3.79 -4.29 8.69
N GLY A 41 4.93 -3.63 8.85
CA GLY A 41 6.21 -4.32 8.85
C GLY A 41 6.74 -4.62 7.46
N LEU A 42 5.98 -4.33 6.41
CA LEU A 42 6.38 -4.54 5.03
C LEU A 42 6.02 -3.31 4.23
N SER A 43 6.81 -3.04 3.18
CA SER A 43 6.44 -1.98 2.25
C SER A 43 5.22 -2.44 1.45
N PRO A 44 4.50 -1.49 0.82
CA PRO A 44 3.34 -1.88 0.00
C PRO A 44 3.71 -2.87 -1.10
N SER A 45 4.86 -2.69 -1.72
CA SER A 45 5.34 -3.61 -2.75
C SER A 45 5.54 -5.01 -2.20
N GLU A 46 6.21 -5.09 -1.06
CA GLU A 46 6.45 -6.38 -0.41
C GLU A 46 5.15 -7.03 0.02
N TYR A 47 4.24 -6.22 0.54
CA TYR A 47 2.94 -6.71 0.97
C TYR A 47 2.18 -7.30 -0.21
N LYS A 48 2.19 -6.60 -1.32
CA LYS A 48 1.50 -7.08 -2.51
C LYS A 48 2.10 -8.38 -3.00
N THR A 49 3.42 -8.45 -3.06
CA THR A 49 4.11 -9.66 -3.51
C THR A 49 3.76 -10.84 -2.60
N LYS A 50 3.77 -10.60 -1.29
CA LYS A 50 3.53 -11.66 -0.34
C LYS A 50 2.14 -12.26 -0.49
N PHE A 51 1.14 -11.44 -0.78
CA PHE A 51 -0.24 -11.90 -0.83
C PHE A 51 -0.76 -12.19 -2.22
N PHE A 52 -0.04 -11.81 -3.26
CA PHE A 52 -0.46 -12.10 -4.62
C PHE A 52 0.28 -13.25 -5.27
N VAL A 53 1.50 -13.49 -4.84
CA VAL A 53 2.28 -14.61 -5.39
C VAL A 53 1.73 -15.89 -4.82
N GLN A 54 1.41 -16.78 -5.68
CA GLN A 54 0.84 -18.06 -5.27
C GLN A 54 1.80 -19.19 -5.46
#